data_2c5603c0327555566216f15c437f0a4d
#
_entry.id   2c5603c0327555566216f15c437f0a4d
#
_cell.length_a   1.000
_cell.length_b   1.000
_cell.length_c   1.000
_cell.angle_alpha   90.00
_cell.angle_beta   90.00
_cell.angle_gamma   90.00
#
_symmetry.space_group_name_H-M   'P 1'
#
loop_
_entity.id
_entity.type
_entity.pdbx_description
1 polymer ?
#
loop_
_entity_poly.entity_id
_entity_poly.type
_entity_poly.pdbx_seq_one_letter_code
_entity_poly.pdbx_strand_id
1 'polypeptide(L)'
;GDADPVAAVLFGKTSAGQLLRDLAHGSGVAEEGARYYTNAASNGEYHVSTLSYLPNAGFSGRVTLPVTLITQSGKQVEDTLSFYVTSKTHSEQFTDVTETTVGLWAADAVDFAYHFGLVSGVEETKFAPNSPMTRAQLVTVLYRAAGSPEVTVTTNFEDLDVGAYYYNAVVWGNVMGVVNGTSDTTFSPNAYVTREQLATILYRYADTMGDNVAVSGNLNAYTDKDKVGSYAVTPMTWAVEHGIITGTTGTTLSPKSTTTRAQVAVMLHRYLTD
;
A
#
# COMPACT_ATOMS: atom_id res chain seq x y z
N GLY A 1 23.20 -19.25 1.61
CA GLY A 1 23.65 -19.13 2.98
C GLY A 1 22.42 -19.13 3.86
N ASP A 2 22.45 -19.87 4.97
CA ASP A 2 21.34 -19.94 5.89
C ASP A 2 21.02 -18.53 6.42
N ALA A 3 19.76 -18.13 6.32
CA ALA A 3 19.30 -16.87 6.88
C ALA A 3 19.49 -16.94 8.41
N ASP A 4 20.07 -15.87 8.98
CA ASP A 4 20.18 -15.71 10.44
C ASP A 4 18.87 -15.10 10.95
N PRO A 5 17.90 -15.89 11.42
CA PRO A 5 16.57 -15.40 11.71
C PRO A 5 16.56 -14.43 12.90
N VAL A 6 15.60 -13.51 12.90
CA VAL A 6 15.39 -12.58 14.00
C VAL A 6 14.88 -13.37 15.22
N ALA A 7 15.56 -13.23 16.36
CA ALA A 7 15.23 -13.86 17.62
C ALA A 7 14.47 -12.93 18.57
N ALA A 8 14.78 -11.63 18.55
CA ALA A 8 14.13 -10.64 19.39
C ALA A 8 14.13 -9.26 18.74
N VAL A 9 13.25 -8.40 19.20
CA VAL A 9 13.11 -7.00 18.79
C VAL A 9 13.14 -6.10 20.02
N LEU A 10 13.89 -5.00 19.95
CA LEU A 10 13.79 -3.90 20.89
C LEU A 10 13.06 -2.75 20.21
N PHE A 11 12.21 -2.08 20.94
CA PHE A 11 11.44 -0.94 20.44
C PHE A 11 11.94 0.36 21.06
N GLY A 12 12.09 1.39 20.25
CA GLY A 12 12.31 2.77 20.70
C GLY A 12 11.00 3.46 21.03
N LYS A 13 11.08 4.78 21.22
CA LYS A 13 9.91 5.63 21.52
C LYS A 13 9.37 6.31 20.27
N THR A 14 8.08 6.61 20.31
CA THR A 14 7.42 7.49 19.35
C THR A 14 6.62 8.56 20.10
N SER A 15 6.55 9.76 19.55
CA SER A 15 5.72 10.84 20.09
C SER A 15 4.22 10.69 19.77
N ALA A 16 3.87 9.73 18.90
CA ALA A 16 2.50 9.55 18.40
C ALA A 16 1.62 8.65 19.29
N GLY A 17 2.22 7.93 20.24
CA GLY A 17 1.51 7.00 21.13
C GLY A 17 2.47 6.15 21.96
N GLN A 18 1.95 5.07 22.52
CA GLN A 18 2.67 4.16 23.39
C GLN A 18 2.49 2.70 22.96
N LEU A 19 3.56 1.91 23.08
CA LEU A 19 3.45 0.46 23.04
C LEU A 19 3.00 -0.04 24.43
N LEU A 20 2.01 -0.93 24.44
CA LEU A 20 1.49 -1.57 25.62
C LEU A 20 1.86 -3.06 25.60
N ARG A 21 2.21 -3.59 26.75
CA ARG A 21 2.36 -5.02 26.99
C ARG A 21 0.98 -5.68 27.12
N ASP A 22 0.92 -6.96 26.80
CA ASP A 22 -0.31 -7.74 26.94
C ASP A 22 -0.93 -7.63 28.34
N LEU A 23 -2.25 -7.45 28.38
CA LEU A 23 -3.05 -7.39 29.58
C LEU A 23 -3.02 -8.69 30.42
N ALA A 24 -2.72 -9.84 29.80
CA ALA A 24 -2.65 -11.14 30.48
C ALA A 24 -1.44 -11.28 31.41
N HIS A 25 -0.38 -10.50 31.22
CA HIS A 25 0.87 -10.56 31.99
C HIS A 25 1.18 -9.26 32.75
N GLY A 26 0.18 -8.46 33.04
CA GLY A 26 0.31 -7.19 33.73
C GLY A 26 0.34 -6.00 32.77
N SER A 27 -0.75 -5.25 32.75
CA SER A 27 -0.90 -4.04 31.95
C SER A 27 0.20 -3.02 32.27
N GLY A 28 0.92 -2.59 31.27
CA GLY A 28 1.94 -1.55 31.42
C GLY A 28 2.45 -1.07 30.08
N VAL A 29 3.03 0.13 30.09
CA VAL A 29 3.77 0.65 28.95
C VAL A 29 4.99 -0.24 28.70
N ALA A 30 5.22 -0.61 27.47
CA ALA A 30 6.41 -1.35 27.07
C ALA A 30 7.65 -0.49 27.38
N GLU A 31 8.61 -1.06 28.08
CA GLU A 31 9.83 -0.37 28.46
C GLU A 31 10.76 -0.22 27.25
N GLU A 32 11.34 0.96 27.11
CA GLU A 32 12.35 1.23 26.07
C GLU A 32 13.55 0.30 26.26
N GLY A 33 13.96 -0.37 25.18
CA GLY A 33 15.08 -1.30 25.20
C GLY A 33 14.79 -2.67 25.82
N ALA A 34 13.55 -2.95 26.24
CA ALA A 34 13.16 -4.31 26.63
C ALA A 34 13.13 -5.24 25.41
N ARG A 35 13.56 -6.48 25.60
CA ARG A 35 13.56 -7.49 24.54
C ARG A 35 12.21 -8.17 24.42
N TYR A 36 11.70 -8.23 23.19
CA TYR A 36 10.48 -8.95 22.83
C TYR A 36 10.84 -10.07 21.85
N TYR A 37 10.61 -11.31 22.25
CA TYR A 37 11.03 -12.49 21.49
C TYR A 37 10.03 -12.82 20.38
N THR A 38 10.55 -13.37 19.28
CA THR A 38 9.73 -13.78 18.11
C THR A 38 9.20 -15.22 18.23
N ASN A 39 9.83 -16.05 19.07
CA ASN A 39 9.42 -17.43 19.30
C ASN A 39 8.53 -17.55 20.55
N ALA A 40 7.73 -18.65 20.63
CA ALA A 40 6.86 -18.89 21.77
C ALA A 40 7.64 -18.86 23.09
N ALA A 41 7.24 -17.96 23.99
CA ALA A 41 7.91 -17.75 25.24
C ALA A 41 7.86 -18.99 26.14
N SER A 42 9.00 -19.35 26.66
CA SER A 42 9.10 -20.19 27.85
C SER A 42 9.65 -19.29 28.98
N ASN A 43 9.01 -19.30 30.13
CA ASN A 43 9.51 -18.68 31.37
C ASN A 43 9.35 -17.14 31.54
N GLY A 44 8.23 -16.56 31.17
CA GLY A 44 7.90 -15.15 31.52
C GLY A 44 8.56 -14.10 30.65
N GLU A 45 9.09 -14.47 29.50
CA GLU A 45 9.63 -13.54 28.50
C GLU A 45 8.49 -12.86 27.74
N TYR A 46 8.70 -11.59 27.38
CA TYR A 46 7.74 -10.83 26.58
C TYR A 46 7.78 -11.26 25.13
N HIS A 47 6.61 -11.32 24.49
CA HIS A 47 6.45 -11.74 23.10
C HIS A 47 6.06 -10.56 22.21
N VAL A 48 6.59 -10.52 20.98
CA VAL A 48 6.20 -9.50 19.99
C VAL A 48 4.69 -9.54 19.70
N SER A 49 4.11 -10.75 19.65
CA SER A 49 2.68 -10.96 19.40
C SER A 49 1.75 -10.41 20.51
N THR A 50 2.30 -10.08 21.67
CA THR A 50 1.54 -9.56 22.82
C THR A 50 1.58 -8.03 22.91
N LEU A 51 2.28 -7.36 22.01
CA LEU A 51 2.36 -5.91 21.98
C LEU A 51 1.13 -5.31 21.30
N SER A 52 0.60 -4.27 21.91
CA SER A 52 -0.45 -3.43 21.35
C SER A 52 0.03 -1.99 21.27
N TYR A 53 -0.39 -1.26 20.27
CA TYR A 53 -0.10 0.16 20.17
C TYR A 53 -1.32 0.98 20.59
N LEU A 54 -1.11 1.88 21.54
CA LEU A 54 -2.12 2.86 21.97
C LEU A 54 -1.73 4.24 21.43
N PRO A 55 -2.45 4.78 20.43
CA PRO A 55 -2.19 6.13 19.95
C PRO A 55 -2.55 7.18 21.00
N ASN A 56 -1.92 8.35 20.93
CA ASN A 56 -2.35 9.51 21.69
C ASN A 56 -3.78 9.87 21.31
N ALA A 57 -4.54 10.44 22.26
CA ALA A 57 -5.91 10.85 22.02
C ALA A 57 -5.98 11.83 20.83
N GLY A 58 -6.83 11.51 19.83
CA GLY A 58 -7.01 12.30 18.62
C GLY A 58 -5.88 12.16 17.58
N PHE A 59 -4.87 11.33 17.82
CA PHE A 59 -3.83 11.10 16.83
C PHE A 59 -4.35 10.21 15.70
N SER A 60 -4.10 10.63 14.49
CA SER A 60 -4.22 9.83 13.28
C SER A 60 -3.06 10.17 12.35
N GLY A 61 -2.54 9.16 11.67
CA GLY A 61 -1.41 9.36 10.76
C GLY A 61 -0.37 8.25 10.86
N ARG A 62 0.75 8.45 10.17
CA ARG A 62 1.86 7.51 10.17
C ARG A 62 2.58 7.55 11.52
N VAL A 63 2.75 6.37 12.10
CA VAL A 63 3.64 6.14 13.24
C VAL A 63 4.94 5.58 12.71
N THR A 64 6.04 6.14 13.17
CA THR A 64 7.38 5.63 12.90
C THR A 64 8.01 5.25 14.24
N LEU A 65 8.38 4.00 14.38
CA LEU A 65 8.91 3.44 15.61
C LEU A 65 10.30 2.84 15.33
N PRO A 66 11.37 3.41 15.88
CA PRO A 66 12.70 2.80 15.77
C PRO A 66 12.68 1.40 16.38
N VAL A 67 13.30 0.45 15.71
CA VAL A 67 13.44 -0.92 16.20
C VAL A 67 14.88 -1.39 16.06
N THR A 68 15.34 -2.23 16.97
CA THR A 68 16.60 -2.96 16.84
C THR A 68 16.28 -4.44 16.75
N LEU A 69 16.54 -5.04 15.61
CA LEU A 69 16.38 -6.47 15.38
C LEU A 69 17.61 -7.22 15.94
N ILE A 70 17.38 -8.26 16.73
CA ILE A 70 18.45 -9.12 17.26
C ILE A 70 18.29 -10.49 16.62
N THR A 71 19.30 -10.92 15.89
CA THR A 71 19.29 -12.24 15.25
C THR A 71 19.65 -13.34 16.23
N GLN A 72 19.47 -14.60 15.84
CA GLN A 72 19.86 -15.76 16.66
C GLN A 72 21.37 -15.81 16.96
N SER A 73 22.21 -15.29 16.07
CA SER A 73 23.65 -15.15 16.30
C SER A 73 24.02 -13.99 17.24
N GLY A 74 23.03 -13.15 17.64
CA GLY A 74 23.25 -11.98 18.48
C GLY A 74 23.62 -10.71 17.71
N LYS A 75 23.61 -10.73 16.37
CA LYS A 75 23.82 -9.54 15.55
C LYS A 75 22.65 -8.57 15.76
N GLN A 76 22.95 -7.28 15.89
CA GLN A 76 21.96 -6.22 16.00
C GLN A 76 21.88 -5.44 14.67
N VAL A 77 20.64 -5.15 14.25
CA VAL A 77 20.35 -4.37 13.05
C VAL A 77 19.32 -3.30 13.42
N GLU A 78 19.70 -2.05 13.26
CA GLU A 78 18.77 -0.92 13.42
C GLU A 78 17.82 -0.88 12.22
N ASP A 79 16.52 -0.68 12.49
CA ASP A 79 15.47 -0.58 11.49
C ASP A 79 14.34 0.31 12.00
N THR A 80 13.32 0.49 11.21
CA THR A 80 12.17 1.33 11.54
C THR A 80 10.86 0.63 11.20
N LEU A 81 10.06 0.36 12.20
CA LEU A 81 8.69 -0.11 12.00
C LEU A 81 7.81 1.11 11.69
N SER A 82 7.12 1.07 10.58
CA SER A 82 6.13 2.08 10.21
C SER A 82 4.76 1.46 10.06
N PHE A 83 3.76 2.07 10.69
CA PHE A 83 2.36 1.69 10.54
C PHE A 83 1.48 2.93 10.69
N TYR A 84 0.22 2.76 10.43
CA TYR A 84 -0.71 3.87 10.41
C TYR A 84 -1.82 3.70 11.45
N VAL A 85 -2.20 4.81 12.07
CA VAL A 85 -3.32 4.89 13.00
C VAL A 85 -4.42 5.70 12.34
N THR A 86 -5.61 5.13 12.24
CA THR A 86 -6.82 5.82 11.78
C THR A 86 -7.71 6.13 12.97
N SER A 87 -8.19 7.34 13.06
CA SER A 87 -9.08 7.78 14.15
C SER A 87 -10.56 7.69 13.81
N LYS A 88 -10.92 7.39 12.57
CA LYS A 88 -12.31 7.40 12.07
C LYS A 88 -12.61 6.16 11.26
N THR A 89 -13.84 5.68 11.38
CA THR A 89 -14.37 4.53 10.65
C THR A 89 -14.97 4.91 9.28
N HIS A 90 -15.22 6.21 9.02
CA HIS A 90 -15.70 6.73 7.74
C HIS A 90 -15.24 8.16 7.51
N SER A 91 -15.02 8.51 6.26
CA SER A 91 -14.68 9.85 5.82
C SER A 91 -15.89 10.77 5.88
N GLU A 92 -16.01 11.52 6.93
CA GLU A 92 -16.89 12.69 6.95
C GLU A 92 -16.39 13.80 6.02
N GLN A 93 -15.18 13.62 5.43
CA GLN A 93 -14.57 14.61 4.54
C GLN A 93 -15.29 14.69 3.21
N PHE A 94 -15.71 13.55 2.65
CA PHE A 94 -16.29 13.48 1.31
C PHE A 94 -17.78 13.19 1.34
N THR A 95 -18.58 14.15 0.90
CA THR A 95 -20.05 14.03 0.88
C THR A 95 -20.56 13.06 -0.19
N ASP A 96 -19.73 12.65 -1.13
CA ASP A 96 -20.05 11.72 -2.21
C ASP A 96 -19.47 10.31 -2.00
N VAL A 97 -18.88 10.04 -0.82
CA VAL A 97 -18.47 8.71 -0.40
C VAL A 97 -19.43 8.24 0.69
N THR A 98 -20.52 7.61 0.28
CA THR A 98 -21.59 7.16 1.16
C THR A 98 -21.98 5.73 0.81
N GLU A 99 -22.73 5.07 1.69
CA GLU A 99 -23.27 3.73 1.44
C GLU A 99 -24.08 3.64 0.13
N THR A 100 -24.74 4.74 -0.26
CA THR A 100 -25.57 4.79 -1.46
C THR A 100 -24.76 5.08 -2.75
N THR A 101 -23.58 5.70 -2.64
CA THR A 101 -22.77 6.09 -3.82
C THR A 101 -21.71 5.07 -4.18
N VAL A 102 -21.03 4.48 -3.19
CA VAL A 102 -19.96 3.48 -3.41
C VAL A 102 -20.16 2.21 -2.59
N GLY A 103 -21.11 2.20 -1.66
CA GLY A 103 -21.29 1.13 -0.70
C GLY A 103 -20.17 1.11 0.36
N LEU A 104 -20.39 0.36 1.42
CA LEU A 104 -19.43 0.17 2.51
C LEU A 104 -18.10 -0.43 2.04
N TRP A 105 -18.11 -1.15 0.91
CA TRP A 105 -16.94 -1.84 0.38
C TRP A 105 -15.76 -0.91 0.01
N ALA A 106 -16.02 0.37 -0.26
CA ALA A 106 -14.98 1.32 -0.68
C ALA A 106 -14.77 2.44 0.33
N ALA A 107 -15.69 2.70 1.26
CA ALA A 107 -15.61 3.82 2.18
C ALA A 107 -14.33 3.77 3.02
N ASP A 108 -14.06 2.66 3.69
CA ASP A 108 -12.86 2.48 4.52
C ASP A 108 -11.56 2.63 3.71
N ALA A 109 -11.55 2.12 2.47
CA ALA A 109 -10.38 2.22 1.61
C ALA A 109 -10.14 3.66 1.10
N VAL A 110 -11.20 4.42 0.84
CA VAL A 110 -11.08 5.85 0.50
C VAL A 110 -10.56 6.64 1.69
N ASP A 111 -11.07 6.35 2.88
CA ASP A 111 -10.63 6.97 4.12
C ASP A 111 -9.16 6.67 4.39
N PHE A 112 -8.76 5.42 4.28
CA PHE A 112 -7.38 5.00 4.34
C PHE A 112 -6.52 5.81 3.37
N ALA A 113 -6.83 5.77 2.09
CA ALA A 113 -6.03 6.43 1.07
C ALA A 113 -5.97 7.97 1.26
N TYR A 114 -7.04 8.59 1.74
CA TYR A 114 -7.07 10.02 2.04
C TYR A 114 -6.25 10.37 3.28
N HIS A 115 -6.43 9.64 4.39
CA HIS A 115 -5.70 9.90 5.63
C HIS A 115 -4.19 9.74 5.47
N PHE A 116 -3.75 8.82 4.60
CA PHE A 116 -2.34 8.63 4.30
C PHE A 116 -1.80 9.58 3.24
N GLY A 117 -2.63 10.55 2.82
CA GLY A 117 -2.23 11.50 1.81
C GLY A 117 -1.95 10.86 0.45
N LEU A 118 -2.36 9.60 0.23
CA LEU A 118 -2.17 8.90 -1.04
C LEU A 118 -3.05 9.50 -2.13
N VAL A 119 -4.29 9.80 -1.79
CA VAL A 119 -5.26 10.45 -2.66
C VAL A 119 -5.71 11.78 -2.08
N SER A 120 -6.20 12.66 -2.95
CA SER A 120 -6.90 13.89 -2.57
C SER A 120 -8.31 13.87 -3.15
N GLY A 121 -9.21 14.68 -2.61
CA GLY A 121 -10.47 14.99 -3.27
C GLY A 121 -10.23 15.67 -4.63
N VAL A 122 -11.23 15.62 -5.48
CA VAL A 122 -11.28 16.45 -6.70
C VAL A 122 -11.71 17.88 -6.36
N GLU A 123 -12.43 18.04 -5.25
CA GLU A 123 -12.79 19.28 -4.56
C GLU A 123 -12.63 19.05 -3.05
N GLU A 124 -12.77 20.10 -2.25
CA GLU A 124 -12.60 20.03 -0.79
C GLU A 124 -13.47 18.95 -0.14
N THR A 125 -14.70 18.77 -0.59
CA THR A 125 -15.67 17.80 -0.04
C THR A 125 -16.13 16.74 -1.04
N LYS A 126 -15.42 16.57 -2.16
CA LYS A 126 -15.75 15.61 -3.22
C LYS A 126 -14.58 14.74 -3.57
N PHE A 127 -14.77 13.43 -3.50
CA PHE A 127 -13.80 12.42 -3.92
C PHE A 127 -13.95 11.99 -5.38
N ALA A 128 -15.15 12.04 -5.92
CA ALA A 128 -15.55 11.50 -7.22
C ALA A 128 -15.28 9.99 -7.35
N PRO A 129 -15.84 9.13 -6.48
CA PRO A 129 -15.50 7.72 -6.36
C PRO A 129 -15.70 6.91 -7.63
N ASN A 130 -16.72 7.26 -8.42
CA ASN A 130 -17.08 6.57 -9.66
C ASN A 130 -16.36 7.10 -10.91
N SER A 131 -15.60 8.20 -10.79
CA SER A 131 -14.82 8.73 -11.90
C SER A 131 -13.65 7.80 -12.22
N PRO A 132 -13.34 7.58 -13.52
CA PRO A 132 -12.18 6.80 -13.91
C PRO A 132 -10.89 7.49 -13.48
N MET A 133 -9.88 6.69 -13.08
CA MET A 133 -8.57 7.20 -12.68
C MET A 133 -7.63 7.27 -13.89
N THR A 134 -6.90 8.38 -14.01
CA THR A 134 -5.88 8.52 -15.05
C THR A 134 -4.55 7.85 -14.66
N ARG A 135 -3.70 7.60 -15.66
CA ARG A 135 -2.36 7.05 -15.46
C ARG A 135 -1.50 7.95 -14.57
N ALA A 136 -1.54 9.26 -14.79
CA ALA A 136 -0.82 10.22 -13.97
C ALA A 136 -1.30 10.22 -12.51
N GLN A 137 -2.59 10.13 -12.28
CA GLN A 137 -3.15 10.04 -10.93
C GLN A 137 -2.70 8.76 -10.21
N LEU A 138 -2.75 7.60 -10.88
CA LEU A 138 -2.31 6.33 -10.28
C LEU A 138 -0.84 6.38 -9.88
N VAL A 139 0.04 6.84 -10.78
CA VAL A 139 1.47 6.91 -10.49
C VAL A 139 1.78 7.90 -9.37
N THR A 140 1.04 9.02 -9.31
CA THR A 140 1.16 9.98 -8.20
C THR A 140 0.79 9.34 -6.86
N VAL A 141 -0.22 8.49 -6.82
CA VAL A 141 -0.61 7.76 -5.61
C VAL A 141 0.50 6.80 -5.17
N LEU A 142 1.09 6.03 -6.08
CA LEU A 142 2.18 5.11 -5.77
C LEU A 142 3.47 5.85 -5.36
N TYR A 143 3.78 6.97 -5.99
CA TYR A 143 4.89 7.84 -5.62
C TYR A 143 4.75 8.36 -4.18
N ARG A 144 3.53 8.77 -3.79
CA ARG A 144 3.23 9.17 -2.41
C ARG A 144 3.33 7.99 -1.44
N ALA A 145 2.87 6.81 -1.83
CA ALA A 145 3.01 5.59 -1.03
C ALA A 145 4.49 5.22 -0.80
N ALA A 146 5.36 5.49 -1.77
CA ALA A 146 6.81 5.35 -1.64
C ALA A 146 7.48 6.46 -0.81
N GLY A 147 6.72 7.40 -0.24
CA GLY A 147 7.23 8.50 0.56
C GLY A 147 7.69 9.73 -0.24
N SER A 148 7.31 9.83 -1.51
CA SER A 148 7.65 10.94 -2.40
C SER A 148 9.16 11.22 -2.48
N PRO A 149 10.00 10.24 -2.87
CA PRO A 149 11.44 10.40 -2.91
C PRO A 149 11.87 11.53 -3.84
N GLU A 150 13.01 12.15 -3.55
CA GLU A 150 13.55 13.22 -4.39
C GLU A 150 13.86 12.72 -5.81
N VAL A 151 13.52 13.52 -6.81
CA VAL A 151 13.73 13.22 -8.23
C VAL A 151 14.72 14.22 -8.82
N THR A 152 15.91 13.73 -9.14
CA THR A 152 17.02 14.55 -9.67
C THR A 152 17.32 14.27 -11.14
N VAL A 153 16.52 13.42 -11.78
CA VAL A 153 16.70 12.95 -13.16
C VAL A 153 15.51 13.36 -14.03
N THR A 154 15.64 13.16 -15.31
CA THR A 154 14.60 13.44 -16.31
C THR A 154 14.13 12.16 -17.00
N THR A 155 13.09 12.24 -17.78
CA THR A 155 12.54 11.15 -18.59
C THR A 155 12.55 11.53 -20.08
N ASN A 156 12.41 10.51 -20.94
CA ASN A 156 12.27 10.71 -22.39
C ASN A 156 10.81 10.99 -22.84
N PHE A 157 9.88 11.07 -21.91
CA PHE A 157 8.47 11.34 -22.26
C PHE A 157 8.28 12.82 -22.63
N GLU A 158 7.84 13.06 -23.86
CA GLU A 158 7.66 14.39 -24.44
C GLU A 158 6.28 15.00 -24.14
N ASP A 159 5.34 14.17 -23.67
CA ASP A 159 3.95 14.56 -23.38
C ASP A 159 3.70 14.93 -21.91
N LEU A 160 4.77 15.16 -21.14
CA LEU A 160 4.68 15.60 -19.75
C LEU A 160 4.89 17.11 -19.63
N ASP A 161 4.02 17.75 -18.87
CA ASP A 161 4.24 19.12 -18.42
C ASP A 161 5.13 19.10 -17.17
N VAL A 162 6.30 19.76 -17.24
CA VAL A 162 7.28 19.87 -16.15
C VAL A 162 6.68 20.54 -14.90
N GLY A 163 5.71 21.45 -15.08
CA GLY A 163 4.98 22.12 -14.00
C GLY A 163 3.83 21.32 -13.40
N ALA A 164 3.48 20.18 -13.98
CA ALA A 164 2.34 19.40 -13.53
C ALA A 164 2.61 18.66 -12.20
N TYR A 165 1.58 18.51 -11.38
CA TYR A 165 1.63 17.82 -10.07
C TYR A 165 2.15 16.38 -10.15
N TYR A 166 2.03 15.75 -11.30
CA TYR A 166 2.42 14.35 -11.54
C TYR A 166 3.83 14.18 -12.11
N TYR A 167 4.50 15.27 -12.51
CA TYR A 167 5.76 15.18 -13.24
C TYR A 167 6.80 14.33 -12.50
N ASN A 168 7.12 14.68 -11.26
CA ASN A 168 8.09 13.94 -10.44
C ASN A 168 7.66 12.49 -10.22
N ALA A 169 6.38 12.25 -10.01
CA ALA A 169 5.85 10.90 -9.84
C ALA A 169 6.06 10.03 -11.09
N VAL A 170 5.80 10.59 -12.28
CA VAL A 170 6.00 9.86 -13.55
C VAL A 170 7.48 9.61 -13.81
N VAL A 171 8.35 10.61 -13.59
CA VAL A 171 9.80 10.44 -13.74
C VAL A 171 10.31 9.37 -12.81
N TRP A 172 9.96 9.44 -11.52
CA TRP A 172 10.31 8.43 -10.53
C TRP A 172 9.82 7.04 -10.94
N GLY A 173 8.55 6.90 -11.28
CA GLY A 173 7.97 5.62 -11.64
C GLY A 173 8.59 5.01 -12.89
N ASN A 174 9.01 5.83 -13.86
CA ASN A 174 9.73 5.38 -15.06
C ASN A 174 11.14 4.89 -14.72
N VAL A 175 11.90 5.67 -13.96
CA VAL A 175 13.29 5.32 -13.57
C VAL A 175 13.31 4.07 -12.70
N MET A 176 12.36 3.94 -11.80
CA MET A 176 12.23 2.76 -10.92
C MET A 176 11.62 1.54 -11.62
N GLY A 177 11.20 1.65 -12.89
CA GLY A 177 10.58 0.55 -13.63
C GLY A 177 9.12 0.24 -13.24
N VAL A 178 8.52 1.05 -12.38
CA VAL A 178 7.11 0.92 -11.95
C VAL A 178 6.15 1.16 -13.12
N VAL A 179 6.47 2.16 -13.95
CA VAL A 179 5.66 2.48 -15.13
C VAL A 179 6.49 2.59 -16.39
N ASN A 180 5.90 2.13 -17.48
CA ASN A 180 6.41 2.34 -18.83
C ASN A 180 5.50 3.34 -19.56
N GLY A 181 6.02 3.95 -20.61
CA GLY A 181 5.23 4.71 -21.57
C GLY A 181 4.21 3.85 -22.32
N THR A 182 3.32 4.51 -23.04
CA THR A 182 2.50 3.91 -24.08
C THR A 182 3.28 3.80 -25.40
N SER A 183 4.40 4.53 -25.51
CA SER A 183 5.47 4.39 -26.48
C SER A 183 6.80 4.78 -25.83
N ASP A 184 7.90 4.77 -26.57
CA ASP A 184 9.24 5.14 -26.08
C ASP A 184 9.32 6.59 -25.60
N THR A 185 8.50 7.48 -26.15
CA THR A 185 8.49 8.93 -25.86
C THR A 185 7.15 9.45 -25.34
N THR A 186 6.16 8.59 -25.13
CA THR A 186 4.81 8.99 -24.69
C THR A 186 4.38 8.24 -23.45
N PHE A 187 4.02 8.97 -22.40
CA PHE A 187 3.47 8.40 -21.16
C PHE A 187 1.95 8.28 -21.18
N SER A 188 1.27 9.19 -21.86
CA SER A 188 -0.20 9.36 -21.88
C SER A 188 -0.79 9.66 -20.48
N PRO A 189 -0.43 10.79 -19.85
CA PRO A 189 -0.79 11.08 -18.45
C PRO A 189 -2.29 11.11 -18.20
N ASN A 190 -3.07 11.55 -19.18
CA ASN A 190 -4.52 11.71 -19.09
C ASN A 190 -5.32 10.47 -19.54
N ALA A 191 -4.66 9.43 -20.05
CA ALA A 191 -5.33 8.19 -20.40
C ALA A 191 -5.84 7.48 -19.16
N TYR A 192 -7.03 6.90 -19.23
CA TYR A 192 -7.60 6.14 -18.12
C TYR A 192 -6.92 4.76 -17.99
N VAL A 193 -6.74 4.32 -16.75
CA VAL A 193 -6.11 3.05 -16.41
C VAL A 193 -7.13 1.91 -16.49
N THR A 194 -6.79 0.85 -17.23
CA THR A 194 -7.57 -0.39 -17.20
C THR A 194 -7.19 -1.26 -16.03
N ARG A 195 -8.03 -2.25 -15.68
CA ARG A 195 -7.78 -3.16 -14.56
C ARG A 195 -6.50 -3.98 -14.75
N GLU A 196 -6.21 -4.44 -15.97
CA GLU A 196 -4.97 -5.16 -16.25
C GLU A 196 -3.73 -4.24 -16.19
N GLN A 197 -3.86 -2.97 -16.58
CA GLN A 197 -2.79 -1.99 -16.44
C GLN A 197 -2.53 -1.65 -14.98
N LEU A 198 -3.59 -1.49 -14.17
CA LEU A 198 -3.44 -1.29 -12.73
C LEU A 198 -2.72 -2.47 -12.08
N ALA A 199 -3.14 -3.72 -12.36
CA ALA A 199 -2.45 -4.91 -11.85
C ALA A 199 -0.97 -4.93 -12.24
N THR A 200 -0.66 -4.57 -13.50
CA THR A 200 0.72 -4.54 -13.99
C THR A 200 1.58 -3.48 -13.29
N ILE A 201 1.01 -2.30 -13.07
CA ILE A 201 1.71 -1.21 -12.38
C ILE A 201 1.92 -1.55 -10.89
N LEU A 202 0.90 -2.10 -10.22
CA LEU A 202 1.03 -2.54 -8.82
C LEU A 202 2.03 -3.68 -8.64
N TYR A 203 2.03 -4.66 -9.54
CA TYR A 203 3.00 -5.76 -9.54
C TYR A 203 4.43 -5.25 -9.63
N ARG A 204 4.70 -4.33 -10.55
CA ARG A 204 6.03 -3.71 -10.70
C ARG A 204 6.40 -2.85 -9.50
N TYR A 205 5.43 -2.15 -8.94
CA TYR A 205 5.63 -1.38 -7.72
C TYR A 205 6.03 -2.31 -6.56
N ALA A 206 5.31 -3.40 -6.35
CA ALA A 206 5.62 -4.39 -5.33
C ALA A 206 7.03 -4.99 -5.50
N ASP A 207 7.38 -5.40 -6.72
CA ASP A 207 8.73 -5.89 -7.05
C ASP A 207 9.81 -4.84 -6.76
N THR A 208 9.56 -3.57 -7.12
CA THR A 208 10.47 -2.45 -6.84
C THR A 208 10.63 -2.18 -5.34
N MET A 209 9.58 -2.39 -4.54
CA MET A 209 9.63 -2.25 -3.08
C MET A 209 10.25 -3.45 -2.38
N GLY A 210 10.55 -4.53 -3.11
CA GLY A 210 11.17 -5.74 -2.57
C GLY A 210 10.19 -6.78 -2.04
N ASP A 211 8.91 -6.63 -2.36
CA ASP A 211 7.88 -7.59 -1.98
C ASP A 211 8.00 -8.89 -2.80
N ASN A 212 7.45 -9.98 -2.27
CA ASN A 212 7.39 -11.23 -3.01
C ASN A 212 6.32 -11.18 -4.11
N VAL A 213 6.76 -11.14 -5.36
CA VAL A 213 5.90 -11.11 -6.55
C VAL A 213 5.82 -12.46 -7.28
N ALA A 214 6.30 -13.54 -6.67
CA ALA A 214 6.18 -14.88 -7.24
C ALA A 214 4.71 -15.29 -7.38
N VAL A 215 4.39 -16.00 -8.45
CA VAL A 215 3.04 -16.53 -8.69
C VAL A 215 3.09 -18.04 -8.80
N SER A 216 2.11 -18.70 -8.22
CA SER A 216 1.93 -20.16 -8.28
C SER A 216 0.60 -20.57 -8.91
N GLY A 217 -0.37 -19.67 -8.94
CA GLY A 217 -1.72 -19.90 -9.41
C GLY A 217 -1.94 -19.63 -10.90
N ASN A 218 -3.20 -19.46 -11.24
CA ASN A 218 -3.65 -19.17 -12.59
C ASN A 218 -5.02 -18.47 -12.55
N LEU A 219 -5.48 -18.01 -13.72
CA LEU A 219 -6.76 -17.32 -13.88
C LEU A 219 -7.90 -18.24 -14.35
N ASN A 220 -7.78 -19.57 -14.21
CA ASN A 220 -8.74 -20.52 -14.77
C ASN A 220 -10.16 -20.43 -14.19
N ALA A 221 -10.31 -19.87 -13.00
CA ALA A 221 -11.62 -19.59 -12.38
C ALA A 221 -12.40 -18.49 -13.10
N TYR A 222 -11.76 -17.71 -13.99
CA TYR A 222 -12.39 -16.56 -14.63
C TYR A 222 -12.68 -16.84 -16.10
N THR A 223 -13.93 -16.57 -16.49
CA THR A 223 -14.44 -16.85 -17.84
C THR A 223 -13.88 -15.95 -18.92
N ASP A 224 -13.33 -14.81 -18.53
CA ASP A 224 -12.75 -13.81 -19.41
C ASP A 224 -11.22 -13.71 -19.32
N LYS A 225 -10.55 -14.74 -18.78
CA LYS A 225 -9.10 -14.81 -18.67
C LYS A 225 -8.37 -14.59 -20.01
N ASP A 226 -8.95 -15.08 -21.10
CA ASP A 226 -8.37 -14.98 -22.44
C ASP A 226 -8.41 -13.54 -23.01
N LYS A 227 -9.12 -12.62 -22.33
CA LYS A 227 -9.11 -11.19 -22.64
C LYS A 227 -7.97 -10.44 -21.95
N VAL A 228 -7.26 -11.07 -21.00
CA VAL A 228 -6.08 -10.50 -20.35
C VAL A 228 -4.94 -10.40 -21.38
N GLY A 229 -4.35 -9.23 -21.51
CA GLY A 229 -3.19 -9.03 -22.37
C GLY A 229 -2.02 -9.89 -21.92
N SER A 230 -1.21 -10.41 -22.85
CA SER A 230 -0.09 -11.29 -22.52
C SER A 230 0.88 -10.69 -21.50
N TYR A 231 1.11 -9.38 -21.55
CA TYR A 231 1.97 -8.66 -20.61
C TYR A 231 1.41 -8.61 -19.18
N ALA A 232 0.09 -8.77 -19.03
CA ALA A 232 -0.63 -8.62 -17.78
C ALA A 232 -1.03 -9.96 -17.13
N VAL A 233 -0.74 -11.10 -17.76
CA VAL A 233 -1.14 -12.42 -17.22
C VAL A 233 -0.51 -12.67 -15.85
N THR A 234 0.81 -12.57 -15.74
CA THR A 234 1.51 -12.74 -14.46
C THR A 234 1.09 -11.69 -13.42
N PRO A 235 1.09 -10.36 -13.72
CA PRO A 235 0.58 -9.36 -12.80
C PRO A 235 -0.86 -9.57 -12.32
N MET A 236 -1.75 -9.96 -13.22
CA MET A 236 -3.14 -10.20 -12.86
C MET A 236 -3.29 -11.45 -11.99
N THR A 237 -2.51 -12.51 -12.28
CA THR A 237 -2.46 -13.72 -11.45
C THR A 237 -1.98 -13.38 -10.04
N TRP A 238 -0.88 -12.65 -9.93
CA TRP A 238 -0.36 -12.17 -8.65
C TRP A 238 -1.40 -11.36 -7.87
N ALA A 239 -2.03 -10.38 -8.52
CA ALA A 239 -3.02 -9.53 -7.85
C ALA A 239 -4.27 -10.31 -7.39
N VAL A 240 -4.63 -11.40 -8.09
CA VAL A 240 -5.72 -12.30 -7.68
C VAL A 240 -5.30 -13.20 -6.52
N GLU A 241 -4.10 -13.79 -6.57
CA GLU A 241 -3.58 -14.66 -5.49
C GLU A 241 -3.46 -13.92 -4.16
N HIS A 242 -3.07 -12.65 -4.20
CA HIS A 242 -2.93 -11.79 -3.01
C HIS A 242 -4.24 -11.06 -2.65
N GLY A 243 -5.39 -11.43 -3.23
CA GLY A 243 -6.68 -10.81 -2.92
C GLY A 243 -6.81 -9.34 -3.32
N ILE A 244 -5.78 -8.73 -3.92
CA ILE A 244 -5.76 -7.32 -4.32
C ILE A 244 -6.86 -7.05 -5.36
N ILE A 245 -6.94 -7.90 -6.38
CA ILE A 245 -8.00 -7.88 -7.39
C ILE A 245 -8.92 -9.07 -7.19
N THR A 246 -10.16 -8.80 -6.87
CA THR A 246 -11.26 -9.76 -6.96
C THR A 246 -12.01 -9.53 -8.27
N GLY A 247 -12.79 -10.51 -8.72
CA GLY A 247 -13.60 -10.34 -9.92
C GLY A 247 -14.60 -9.17 -9.81
N THR A 248 -15.05 -8.66 -10.94
CA THR A 248 -16.18 -7.72 -11.01
C THR A 248 -17.51 -8.43 -10.80
N THR A 249 -17.53 -9.71 -11.06
CA THR A 249 -18.53 -10.70 -10.65
C THR A 249 -17.78 -11.90 -10.07
N GLY A 250 -18.45 -12.90 -9.57
CA GLY A 250 -17.80 -14.11 -9.05
C GLY A 250 -16.91 -14.84 -10.08
N THR A 251 -17.05 -14.56 -11.38
CA THR A 251 -16.39 -15.31 -12.47
C THR A 251 -15.76 -14.45 -13.56
N THR A 252 -15.72 -13.11 -13.40
CA THR A 252 -15.13 -12.22 -14.43
C THR A 252 -14.16 -11.22 -13.82
N LEU A 253 -13.02 -10.98 -14.47
CA LEU A 253 -11.99 -10.01 -14.11
C LEU A 253 -12.22 -8.63 -14.73
N SER A 254 -12.85 -8.60 -15.91
CA SER A 254 -13.03 -7.40 -16.73
C SER A 254 -11.72 -6.65 -17.02
N PRO A 255 -10.66 -7.31 -17.57
CA PRO A 255 -9.30 -6.76 -17.62
C PRO A 255 -9.18 -5.46 -18.40
N LYS A 256 -10.03 -5.28 -19.43
CA LYS A 256 -10.02 -4.08 -20.30
C LYS A 256 -10.89 -2.95 -19.81
N SER A 257 -11.69 -3.15 -18.75
CA SER A 257 -12.50 -2.07 -18.17
C SER A 257 -11.62 -1.07 -17.46
N THR A 258 -11.96 0.21 -17.57
CA THR A 258 -11.31 1.27 -16.80
C THR A 258 -11.60 1.11 -15.31
N THR A 259 -10.65 1.50 -14.47
CA THR A 259 -10.79 1.50 -13.02
C THR A 259 -11.31 2.85 -12.52
N THR A 260 -12.22 2.82 -11.56
CA THR A 260 -12.66 4.02 -10.87
C THR A 260 -11.72 4.37 -9.72
N ARG A 261 -11.78 5.62 -9.26
CA ARG A 261 -11.00 6.11 -8.13
C ARG A 261 -11.24 5.28 -6.85
N ALA A 262 -12.48 4.91 -6.57
CA ALA A 262 -12.82 4.03 -5.44
C ALA A 262 -12.24 2.63 -5.60
N GLN A 263 -12.29 2.05 -6.79
CA GLN A 263 -11.68 0.74 -7.05
C GLN A 263 -10.16 0.76 -6.85
N VAL A 264 -9.49 1.81 -7.29
CA VAL A 264 -8.04 1.96 -7.06
C VAL A 264 -7.75 2.10 -5.57
N ALA A 265 -8.52 2.90 -4.81
CA ALA A 265 -8.37 3.02 -3.37
C ALA A 265 -8.48 1.65 -2.67
N VAL A 266 -9.47 0.83 -3.05
CA VAL A 266 -9.66 -0.52 -2.48
C VAL A 266 -8.51 -1.46 -2.82
N MET A 267 -8.02 -1.44 -4.05
CA MET A 267 -6.91 -2.32 -4.46
C MET A 267 -5.60 -1.91 -3.77
N LEU A 268 -5.37 -0.62 -3.60
CA LEU A 268 -4.25 -0.09 -2.83
C LEU A 268 -4.36 -0.42 -1.34
N HIS A 269 -5.54 -0.24 -0.76
CA HIS A 269 -5.77 -0.59 0.64
C HIS A 269 -5.43 -2.05 0.90
N ARG A 270 -5.97 -2.96 0.08
CA ARG A 270 -5.66 -4.39 0.17
C ARG A 270 -4.17 -4.68 0.02
N TYR A 271 -3.50 -4.06 -0.94
CA TYR A 271 -2.07 -4.25 -1.14
C TYR A 271 -1.22 -3.73 0.02
N LEU A 272 -1.61 -2.62 0.64
CA LEU A 272 -0.81 -1.98 1.71
C LEU A 272 -1.13 -2.51 3.12
N THR A 273 -2.18 -3.32 3.29
CA THR A 273 -2.62 -3.82 4.59
C THR A 273 -2.56 -5.34 4.74
N ASP A 274 -2.36 -6.08 3.65
CA ASP A 274 -2.08 -7.52 3.67
C ASP A 274 -0.56 -7.76 3.84
#